data_ea9484cd87370f691f2c59270e74d1c8
#
_entry.id   ea9484cd87370f691f2c59270e74d1c8
#
_cell.length_a   1.000
_cell.length_b   1.000
_cell.length_c   1.000
_cell.angle_alpha   90.00
_cell.angle_beta   90.00
_cell.angle_gamma   90.00
#
_symmetry.space_group_name_H-M   'P 1'
#
loop_
_entity.id
_entity.type
_entity.pdbx_description
1 polymer ?
#
loop_
_entity_poly.entity_id
_entity_poly.type
_entity_poly.pdbx_seq_one_letter_code
_entity_poly.pdbx_strand_id
1 'polypeptide(L)'
;MEMNNKLTPPEKLDLIRDKDRPTVRDYIPMIFDEFIELHGDRCYGDDRAIIGGLASIKGTAVTVIAEVKGRNLEENKESNFAMPHPEGYRKALRLAKQAEKFHRPVVCFIDTPGAFCGVEAENRGQGE
;
A
#
# COMPACT_ATOMS: atom_id res chain seq x y z
N MET A 1 10.31 -21.50 26.48
CA MET A 1 9.54 -22.51 25.76
C MET A 1 9.14 -21.92 24.40
N GLU A 2 10.00 -22.09 23.41
CA GLU A 2 9.73 -21.62 22.05
C GLU A 2 8.71 -22.56 21.41
N MET A 3 7.46 -22.13 21.36
CA MET A 3 6.49 -22.78 20.48
C MET A 3 6.80 -22.39 19.04
N ASN A 4 7.61 -23.21 18.40
CA ASN A 4 7.95 -23.11 16.98
C ASN A 4 6.73 -23.58 16.16
N ASN A 5 5.61 -22.84 16.27
CA ASN A 5 4.41 -23.10 15.50
C ASN A 5 4.61 -22.56 14.08
N LYS A 6 5.33 -23.30 13.27
CA LYS A 6 5.47 -23.01 11.84
C LYS A 6 4.12 -23.32 11.18
N LEU A 7 3.33 -22.27 10.96
CA LEU A 7 2.11 -22.36 10.18
C LEU A 7 2.41 -22.96 8.80
N THR A 8 1.55 -23.86 8.38
CA THR A 8 1.55 -24.40 7.00
C THR A 8 1.19 -23.30 6.00
N PRO A 9 1.57 -23.42 4.72
CA PRO A 9 1.18 -22.44 3.71
C PRO A 9 -0.34 -22.15 3.64
N PRO A 10 -1.24 -23.13 3.67
CA PRO A 10 -2.68 -22.87 3.75
C PRO A 10 -3.09 -22.05 4.97
N GLU A 11 -2.61 -22.39 6.17
CA GLU A 11 -2.91 -21.63 7.39
C GLU A 11 -2.44 -20.17 7.32
N LYS A 12 -1.30 -19.93 6.68
CA LYS A 12 -0.84 -18.55 6.42
C LYS A 12 -1.77 -17.79 5.48
N LEU A 13 -2.27 -18.45 4.44
CA LEU A 13 -3.24 -17.84 3.51
C LEU A 13 -4.56 -17.52 4.21
N ASP A 14 -5.03 -18.39 5.10
CA ASP A 14 -6.25 -18.15 5.87
C ASP A 14 -6.09 -16.93 6.78
N LEU A 15 -4.96 -16.80 7.47
CA LEU A 15 -4.66 -15.61 8.27
C LEU A 15 -4.57 -14.33 7.43
N ILE A 16 -3.94 -14.38 6.26
CA ILE A 16 -3.84 -13.22 5.35
C ILE A 16 -5.22 -12.78 4.86
N ARG A 17 -6.15 -13.73 4.70
CA ARG A 17 -7.50 -13.49 4.20
C ARG A 17 -8.51 -13.18 5.30
N ASP A 18 -8.12 -13.27 6.54
CA ASP A 18 -8.99 -12.96 7.66
C ASP A 18 -9.46 -11.50 7.56
N LYS A 19 -10.79 -11.32 7.59
CA LYS A 19 -11.45 -10.01 7.52
C LYS A 19 -11.16 -9.12 8.73
N ASP A 20 -10.84 -9.73 9.86
CA ASP A 20 -10.57 -9.03 11.12
C ASP A 20 -9.08 -8.69 11.26
N ARG A 21 -8.25 -9.09 10.31
CA ARG A 21 -6.83 -8.72 10.28
C ARG A 21 -6.67 -7.21 10.07
N PRO A 22 -5.86 -6.52 10.89
CA PRO A 22 -5.58 -5.11 10.68
C PRO A 22 -5.00 -4.83 9.29
N THR A 23 -5.40 -3.74 8.69
CA THR A 23 -4.90 -3.25 7.39
C THR A 23 -4.13 -1.96 7.58
N VAL A 24 -3.52 -1.44 6.53
CA VAL A 24 -2.81 -0.16 6.59
C VAL A 24 -3.70 0.99 7.04
N ARG A 25 -5.00 0.95 6.77
CA ARG A 25 -5.95 1.95 7.23
C ARG A 25 -6.07 2.00 8.77
N ASP A 26 -5.79 0.89 9.44
CA ASP A 26 -5.70 0.83 10.90
C ASP A 26 -4.33 1.28 11.40
N TYR A 27 -3.26 0.83 10.72
CA TYR A 27 -1.90 1.14 11.16
C TYR A 27 -1.54 2.61 11.04
N ILE A 28 -1.98 3.30 10.00
CA ILE A 28 -1.66 4.72 9.81
C ILE A 28 -2.03 5.56 11.04
N PRO A 29 -3.29 5.58 11.52
CA PRO A 29 -3.66 6.38 12.68
C PRO A 29 -3.09 5.88 14.03
N MET A 30 -2.61 4.63 14.08
CA MET A 30 -1.98 4.06 15.29
C MET A 30 -0.50 4.41 15.41
N ILE A 31 0.18 4.59 14.26
CA ILE A 31 1.64 4.75 14.20
C ILE A 31 2.04 6.22 14.05
N PHE A 32 1.30 6.97 13.24
CA PHE A 32 1.66 8.33 12.87
C PHE A 32 0.83 9.36 13.63
N ASP A 33 1.48 10.44 14.06
CA ASP A 33 0.83 11.56 14.75
C ASP A 33 -0.06 12.35 13.78
N GLU A 34 0.39 12.49 12.53
CA GLU A 34 -0.34 13.17 11.45
C GLU A 34 -0.09 12.41 10.13
N PHE A 35 -1.08 12.44 9.24
CA PHE A 35 -0.97 11.89 7.90
C PHE A 35 -1.75 12.77 6.91
N ILE A 36 -1.07 13.17 5.83
CA ILE A 36 -1.64 13.93 4.71
C ILE A 36 -1.51 13.06 3.46
N GLU A 37 -2.63 12.54 2.97
CA GLU A 37 -2.66 11.72 1.77
C GLU A 37 -2.43 12.58 0.51
N LEU A 38 -1.61 12.07 -0.39
CA LEU A 38 -1.32 12.66 -1.69
C LEU A 38 -1.77 11.71 -2.81
N HIS A 39 -2.48 12.25 -3.78
CA HIS A 39 -3.13 11.48 -4.83
C HIS A 39 -2.46 11.66 -6.20
N GLY A 40 -2.67 10.67 -7.07
CA GLY A 40 -2.34 10.71 -8.48
C GLY A 40 -0.87 10.50 -8.84
N ASP A 41 -0.66 10.02 -10.06
CA ASP A 41 0.67 9.72 -10.62
C ASP A 41 1.25 10.88 -11.44
N ARG A 42 0.52 11.96 -11.66
CA ARG A 42 0.86 13.09 -12.53
C ARG A 42 0.96 12.71 -14.02
N CYS A 43 0.35 11.60 -14.41
CA CYS A 43 0.39 11.11 -15.79
C CYS A 43 -1.00 10.67 -16.26
N TYR A 44 -1.58 9.66 -15.63
CA TYR A 44 -2.85 9.07 -16.03
C TYR A 44 -3.96 9.30 -15.00
N GLY A 45 -3.71 9.01 -13.72
CA GLY A 45 -4.75 9.09 -12.70
C GLY A 45 -4.29 8.73 -11.30
N ASP A 46 -5.24 8.42 -10.46
CA ASP A 46 -4.99 7.89 -9.12
C ASP A 46 -5.36 6.41 -9.05
N ASP A 47 -4.71 5.68 -8.15
CA ASP A 47 -5.01 4.30 -7.84
C ASP A 47 -5.18 4.14 -6.32
N ARG A 48 -6.36 3.71 -5.91
CA ARG A 48 -6.70 3.49 -4.50
C ARG A 48 -6.10 2.21 -3.92
N ALA A 49 -5.49 1.37 -4.74
CA ALA A 49 -4.73 0.23 -4.27
C ALA A 49 -3.42 0.63 -3.57
N ILE A 50 -2.96 1.88 -3.80
CA ILE A 50 -1.84 2.46 -3.07
C ILE A 50 -2.28 3.75 -2.38
N ILE A 51 -2.13 3.81 -1.07
CA ILE A 51 -2.16 5.03 -0.27
C ILE A 51 -0.73 5.55 -0.14
N GLY A 52 -0.55 6.84 -0.32
CA GLY A 52 0.75 7.46 -0.13
C GLY A 52 0.62 8.90 0.31
N GLY A 53 1.58 9.37 1.09
CA GLY A 53 1.52 10.74 1.60
C GLY A 53 2.64 11.10 2.56
N LEU A 54 2.46 12.24 3.19
CA LEU A 54 3.35 12.77 4.20
C LEU A 54 2.82 12.42 5.58
N ALA A 55 3.70 12.03 6.47
CA ALA A 55 3.33 11.71 7.84
C ALA A 55 4.36 12.24 8.83
N SER A 56 3.98 12.30 10.09
CA SER A 56 4.91 12.55 11.18
C SER A 56 4.88 11.40 12.19
N ILE A 57 6.05 11.04 12.69
CA ILE A 57 6.20 10.09 13.79
C ILE A 57 7.18 10.67 14.82
N LYS A 58 6.69 10.93 16.04
CA LYS A 58 7.47 11.53 17.14
C LYS A 58 8.25 12.78 16.68
N GLY A 59 7.57 13.65 15.92
CA GLY A 59 8.15 14.89 15.40
C GLY A 59 9.07 14.75 14.18
N THR A 60 9.28 13.55 13.66
CA THR A 60 10.05 13.29 12.44
C THR A 60 9.13 13.18 11.25
N ALA A 61 9.36 14.01 10.21
CA ALA A 61 8.62 13.92 8.95
C ALA A 61 9.07 12.70 8.14
N VAL A 62 8.12 11.90 7.67
CA VAL A 62 8.35 10.70 6.84
C VAL A 62 7.41 10.70 5.62
N THR A 63 7.74 9.92 4.62
CA THR A 63 6.84 9.59 3.52
C THR A 63 6.32 8.18 3.72
N VAL A 64 5.00 8.00 3.64
CA VAL A 64 4.35 6.69 3.72
C VAL A 64 3.92 6.26 2.33
N ILE A 65 4.20 5.01 1.98
CA ILE A 65 3.71 4.34 0.77
C ILE A 65 3.17 2.98 1.20
N ALA A 66 1.90 2.71 0.92
CA ALA A 66 1.24 1.55 1.46
C ALA A 66 0.26 0.92 0.46
N GLU A 67 0.29 -0.39 0.34
CA GLU A 67 -0.70 -1.17 -0.38
C GLU A 67 -1.94 -1.36 0.48
N VAL A 68 -3.11 -1.23 -0.14
CA VAL A 68 -4.40 -1.20 0.54
C VAL A 68 -5.18 -2.47 0.26
N LYS A 69 -5.42 -3.25 1.29
CA LYS A 69 -6.37 -4.35 1.27
C LYS A 69 -7.68 -3.92 1.92
N GLY A 70 -8.81 -4.21 1.27
CA GLY A 70 -10.13 -3.97 1.85
C GLY A 70 -10.55 -5.10 2.80
N ARG A 71 -11.48 -4.80 3.71
CA ARG A 71 -12.08 -5.76 4.67
C ARG A 71 -13.37 -6.40 4.15
N ASN A 72 -14.02 -5.72 3.22
CA ASN A 72 -15.26 -6.17 2.61
C ASN A 72 -15.17 -6.07 1.09
N LEU A 73 -16.21 -6.52 0.40
CA LEU A 73 -16.22 -6.57 -1.05
C LEU A 73 -16.13 -5.18 -1.69
N GLU A 74 -16.77 -4.18 -1.10
CA GLU A 74 -16.78 -2.80 -1.63
C GLU A 74 -15.39 -2.17 -1.52
N GLU A 75 -14.77 -2.22 -0.33
CA GLU A 75 -13.41 -1.74 -0.12
C GLU A 75 -12.39 -2.48 -1.00
N ASN A 76 -12.56 -3.79 -1.18
CA ASN A 76 -11.70 -4.57 -2.06
C ASN A 76 -11.86 -4.16 -3.53
N LYS A 77 -13.06 -3.87 -3.99
CA LYS A 77 -13.28 -3.34 -5.35
C LYS A 77 -12.62 -1.98 -5.54
N GLU A 78 -12.73 -1.08 -4.56
CA GLU A 78 -12.11 0.24 -4.60
C GLU A 78 -10.57 0.18 -4.67
N SER A 79 -9.97 -0.79 -3.98
CA SER A 79 -8.53 -1.00 -3.95
C SER A 79 -8.04 -2.04 -4.96
N ASN A 80 -8.85 -2.39 -5.96
CA ASN A 80 -8.54 -3.43 -6.95
C ASN A 80 -8.05 -4.74 -6.31
N PHE A 81 -8.65 -5.15 -5.19
CA PHE A 81 -8.24 -6.32 -4.40
C PHE A 81 -6.76 -6.29 -3.97
N ALA A 82 -6.27 -5.11 -3.62
CA ALA A 82 -4.88 -4.84 -3.29
C ALA A 82 -3.89 -5.14 -4.44
N MET A 83 -4.37 -5.04 -5.68
CA MET A 83 -3.56 -5.21 -6.90
C MET A 83 -3.37 -3.86 -7.58
N PRO A 84 -2.23 -3.18 -7.42
CA PRO A 84 -2.02 -1.87 -8.01
C PRO A 84 -1.94 -1.92 -9.54
N HIS A 85 -2.53 -0.88 -10.16
CA HIS A 85 -2.34 -0.54 -11.56
C HIS A 85 -1.04 0.28 -11.76
N PRO A 86 -0.59 0.51 -13.01
CA PRO A 86 0.62 1.29 -13.29
C PRO A 86 0.65 2.66 -12.62
N GLU A 87 -0.49 3.35 -12.58
CA GLU A 87 -0.62 4.65 -11.93
C GLU A 87 -0.39 4.61 -10.41
N GLY A 88 -0.70 3.50 -9.75
CA GLY A 88 -0.37 3.27 -8.34
C GLY A 88 1.15 3.19 -8.12
N TYR A 89 1.85 2.43 -8.94
CA TYR A 89 3.31 2.32 -8.89
C TYR A 89 4.00 3.63 -9.24
N ARG A 90 3.51 4.36 -10.28
CA ARG A 90 4.04 5.69 -10.60
C ARG A 90 3.81 6.70 -9.48
N LYS A 91 2.66 6.64 -8.80
CA LYS A 91 2.41 7.44 -7.60
C LYS A 91 3.43 7.11 -6.50
N ALA A 92 3.67 5.85 -6.22
CA ALA A 92 4.67 5.41 -5.25
C ALA A 92 6.07 5.92 -5.61
N LEU A 93 6.50 5.76 -6.86
CA LEU A 93 7.78 6.27 -7.36
C LEU A 93 7.89 7.79 -7.22
N ARG A 94 6.83 8.53 -7.58
CA ARG A 94 6.79 9.98 -7.43
C ARG A 94 7.00 10.43 -5.98
N LEU A 95 6.34 9.75 -5.04
CA LEU A 95 6.46 10.03 -3.61
C LEU A 95 7.85 9.65 -3.08
N ALA A 96 8.43 8.56 -3.54
CA ALA A 96 9.79 8.16 -3.19
C ALA A 96 10.82 9.19 -3.68
N LYS A 97 10.71 9.67 -4.92
CA LYS A 97 11.57 10.75 -5.46
C LYS A 97 11.40 12.08 -4.69
N GLN A 98 10.18 12.39 -4.28
CA GLN A 98 9.94 13.56 -3.43
C GLN A 98 10.57 13.38 -2.04
N ALA A 99 10.48 12.19 -1.46
CA ALA A 99 11.11 11.88 -0.18
C ALA A 99 12.64 12.04 -0.26
N GLU A 100 13.26 11.51 -1.31
CA GLU A 100 14.70 11.69 -1.59
C GLU A 100 15.07 13.16 -1.66
N LYS A 101 14.35 13.96 -2.46
CA LYS A 101 14.61 15.39 -2.62
C LYS A 101 14.56 16.16 -1.29
N PHE A 102 13.67 15.80 -0.39
CA PHE A 102 13.48 16.47 0.90
C PHE A 102 14.08 15.71 2.09
N HIS A 103 14.88 14.69 1.81
CA HIS A 103 15.59 13.89 2.82
C HIS A 103 14.65 13.28 3.89
N ARG A 104 13.46 12.84 3.48
CA ARG A 104 12.53 12.14 4.36
C ARG A 104 12.72 10.64 4.26
N PRO A 105 12.75 9.91 5.39
CA PRO A 105 12.65 8.46 5.38
C PRO A 105 11.35 7.99 4.72
N VAL A 106 11.39 6.84 4.05
CA VAL A 106 10.21 6.22 3.43
C VAL A 106 9.81 5.00 4.27
N VAL A 107 8.54 4.95 4.67
CA VAL A 107 7.93 3.81 5.34
C VAL A 107 7.00 3.12 4.37
N CYS A 108 7.29 1.85 4.06
CA CYS A 108 6.49 1.04 3.14
C CYS A 108 5.71 -0.02 3.90
N PHE A 109 4.40 -0.15 3.58
CA PHE A 109 3.56 -1.26 4.00
C PHE A 109 3.23 -2.11 2.78
N ILE A 110 3.66 -3.36 2.80
CA ILE A 110 3.48 -4.30 1.68
C ILE A 110 2.37 -5.30 2.04
N ASP A 111 1.26 -5.26 1.31
CA ASP A 111 0.12 -6.14 1.52
C ASP A 111 -0.67 -6.34 0.21
N THR A 112 -0.11 -7.10 -0.71
CA THR A 112 -0.66 -7.34 -2.05
C THR A 112 -0.50 -8.79 -2.47
N PRO A 113 -1.44 -9.35 -3.25
CA PRO A 113 -1.21 -10.61 -3.96
C PRO A 113 -0.33 -10.44 -5.21
N GLY A 114 -0.17 -9.20 -5.72
CA GLY A 114 0.61 -8.87 -6.90
C GLY A 114 0.09 -7.67 -7.67
N ALA A 115 0.71 -7.34 -8.78
CA ALA A 115 0.26 -6.29 -9.69
C ALA A 115 -1.06 -6.67 -10.38
N PHE A 116 -1.88 -5.67 -10.70
CA PHE A 116 -3.11 -5.90 -11.47
C PHE A 116 -2.77 -6.48 -12.85
N CYS A 117 -3.39 -7.61 -13.21
CA CYS A 117 -3.21 -8.23 -14.50
C CYS A 117 -4.37 -7.87 -15.44
N GLY A 118 -4.06 -7.27 -16.58
CA GLY A 118 -5.06 -6.90 -17.57
C GLY A 118 -4.45 -6.12 -18.74
N VAL A 119 -5.07 -6.22 -19.90
CA VAL A 119 -4.56 -5.58 -21.15
C VAL A 119 -4.40 -4.07 -20.98
N GLU A 120 -5.35 -3.41 -20.32
CA GLU A 120 -5.25 -1.96 -20.08
C GLU A 120 -4.11 -1.58 -19.15
N ALA A 121 -3.80 -2.40 -18.16
CA ALA A 121 -2.67 -2.17 -17.29
C ALA A 121 -1.34 -2.36 -18.04
N GLU A 122 -1.23 -3.42 -18.85
CA GLU A 122 -0.06 -3.64 -19.71
C GLU A 122 0.14 -2.48 -20.70
N ASN A 123 -0.93 -2.00 -21.32
CA ASN A 123 -0.88 -0.85 -22.25
C ASN A 123 -0.43 0.45 -21.56
N ARG A 124 -0.56 0.56 -20.25
CA ARG A 124 -0.12 1.71 -19.47
C ARG A 124 1.21 1.50 -18.73
N GLY A 125 1.93 0.43 -19.04
CA GLY A 125 3.28 0.18 -18.55
C GLY A 125 3.34 -0.60 -17.23
N GLN A 126 2.49 -1.63 -17.05
CA GLN A 126 2.50 -2.44 -15.82
C GLN A 126 3.84 -3.19 -15.63
N GLY A 127 4.52 -3.54 -16.71
CA GLY A 127 5.80 -4.23 -16.69
C GLY A 127 7.04 -3.31 -16.65
N GLU A 128 6.87 -2.00 -16.68
CA GLU A 128 7.97 -1.02 -16.56
C GLU A 128 8.29 -0.74 -15.08
#